data_1ac5868e7c963dc51d018f116dc3e15b
#
_entry.id   1ac5868e7c963dc51d018f116dc3e15b
#
_cell.length_a   1.000
_cell.length_b   1.000
_cell.length_c   1.000
_cell.angle_alpha   90.00
_cell.angle_beta   90.00
_cell.angle_gamma   90.00
#
_symmetry.space_group_name_H-M   'P 1'
#
loop_
_entity.id
_entity.type
_entity.pdbx_description
1 polymer ?
#
loop_
_entity_poly.entity_id
_entity_poly.type
_entity_poly.pdbx_seq_one_letter_code
_entity_poly.pdbx_strand_id
1 'polypeptide(L)'
;EFAKSSGMDAAAADRFDLAAPEEEQDVQLSKAQRMQVGLLTLASREKSLYLERAMERAASRRLVAILVSAADRMNDQIKSAGVEGYKKAANDLIAFPRPFRIAHWLHRRFGWSQSLSQQLADRVEMLLMSQLAVRELMAFNRADMRTLLGQGTTDRLAIILEARAESVRDALSAITLQY
;
A
#
# COMPACT_ATOMS: atom_id res chain seq x y z
N GLU A 1 60.42 51.03 -12.15
CA GLU A 1 60.47 50.25 -10.87
C GLU A 1 59.17 49.60 -10.59
N PHE A 2 59.30 48.40 -10.21
CA PHE A 2 58.24 47.41 -9.86
C PHE A 2 57.65 46.56 -10.99
N ALA A 3 58.55 45.70 -11.49
CA ALA A 3 58.19 44.39 -11.99
C ALA A 3 58.32 43.40 -10.82
N LYS A 4 57.41 42.57 -10.58
CA LYS A 4 57.59 41.13 -10.26
C LYS A 4 56.34 40.56 -9.63
N SER A 5 56.05 39.36 -10.04
CA SER A 5 55.29 38.34 -9.32
C SER A 5 53.82 38.23 -9.67
N SER A 6 53.52 37.40 -10.61
CA SER A 6 52.41 36.49 -10.48
C SER A 6 52.65 35.25 -11.36
N GLY A 7 53.55 34.43 -10.92
CA GLY A 7 53.57 33.03 -11.28
C GLY A 7 52.78 32.30 -10.21
N MET A 8 51.49 32.22 -10.36
CA MET A 8 50.65 31.39 -9.51
C MET A 8 49.65 30.62 -10.34
N ASP A 9 49.92 29.36 -10.36
CA ASP A 9 48.96 28.28 -10.45
C ASP A 9 48.29 27.95 -11.80
N ALA A 10 49.14 27.55 -12.76
CA ALA A 10 48.71 26.64 -13.81
C ALA A 10 48.59 25.16 -13.33
N ALA A 11 48.79 24.90 -12.02
CA ALA A 11 48.81 23.54 -11.47
C ALA A 11 47.52 23.17 -10.70
N ALA A 12 46.50 24.05 -10.64
CA ALA A 12 45.23 23.77 -9.95
C ALA A 12 44.09 23.41 -10.89
N ALA A 13 44.28 23.50 -12.20
CA ALA A 13 43.22 23.20 -13.19
C ALA A 13 43.10 21.70 -13.59
N ASP A 14 44.06 20.89 -13.14
CA ASP A 14 44.18 19.49 -13.60
C ASP A 14 43.69 18.45 -12.57
N ARG A 15 42.83 18.86 -11.63
CA ARG A 15 42.24 17.95 -10.62
C ARG A 15 40.72 17.83 -10.64
N PHE A 16 40.07 18.35 -11.66
CA PHE A 16 38.69 17.94 -11.98
C PHE A 16 38.73 17.03 -13.20
N ASP A 17 39.43 15.91 -13.05
CA ASP A 17 39.12 14.75 -13.86
C ASP A 17 37.72 14.30 -13.43
N LEU A 18 36.72 14.84 -14.13
CA LEU A 18 35.34 14.35 -14.08
C LEU A 18 35.45 12.91 -14.56
N ALA A 19 35.53 11.99 -13.59
CA ALA A 19 35.34 10.58 -13.83
C ALA A 19 34.17 10.47 -14.81
N ALA A 20 34.42 9.82 -15.94
CA ALA A 20 33.41 9.52 -16.93
C ALA A 20 32.19 8.94 -16.18
N PRO A 21 30.97 9.32 -16.56
CA PRO A 21 29.82 8.76 -15.91
C PRO A 21 29.96 7.24 -15.93
N GLU A 22 30.07 6.65 -14.74
CA GLU A 22 29.99 5.19 -14.59
C GLU A 22 28.83 4.76 -15.45
N GLU A 23 29.08 3.92 -16.44
CA GLU A 23 28.04 3.34 -17.29
C GLU A 23 26.93 2.92 -16.35
N GLU A 24 25.76 3.58 -16.45
CA GLU A 24 24.55 3.16 -15.77
C GLU A 24 24.31 1.72 -16.19
N GLN A 25 24.86 0.81 -15.40
CA GLN A 25 24.54 -0.59 -15.52
C GLN A 25 23.03 -0.64 -15.36
N ASP A 26 22.34 -0.83 -16.46
CA ASP A 26 20.90 -1.00 -16.55
C ASP A 26 20.56 -2.20 -15.64
N VAL A 27 20.31 -1.92 -14.36
CA VAL A 27 20.04 -2.91 -13.34
C VAL A 27 18.69 -3.51 -13.66
N GLN A 28 18.70 -4.48 -14.56
CA GLN A 28 17.49 -5.21 -14.94
C GLN A 28 16.97 -5.95 -13.72
N LEU A 29 15.98 -5.36 -13.06
CA LEU A 29 15.28 -5.98 -11.95
C LEU A 29 14.76 -7.36 -12.36
N SER A 30 15.01 -8.35 -11.54
CA SER A 30 14.42 -9.67 -11.71
C SER A 30 12.88 -9.62 -11.67
N LYS A 31 12.22 -10.62 -12.23
CA LYS A 31 10.74 -10.69 -12.18
C LYS A 31 10.20 -10.64 -10.74
N ALA A 32 10.91 -11.25 -9.79
CA ALA A 32 10.55 -11.22 -8.37
C ALA A 32 10.70 -9.82 -7.77
N GLN A 33 11.79 -9.13 -8.08
CA GLN A 33 12.02 -7.74 -7.63
C GLN A 33 10.99 -6.79 -8.21
N ARG A 34 10.68 -6.88 -9.51
CA ARG A 34 9.62 -6.08 -10.13
C ARG A 34 8.26 -6.30 -9.48
N MET A 35 7.93 -7.54 -9.14
CA MET A 35 6.70 -7.87 -8.42
C MET A 35 6.70 -7.25 -7.02
N GLN A 36 7.79 -7.35 -6.29
CA GLN A 36 7.92 -6.79 -4.94
C GLN A 36 7.81 -5.26 -4.97
N VAL A 37 8.51 -4.59 -5.89
CA VAL A 37 8.41 -3.13 -6.11
C VAL A 37 6.96 -2.75 -6.43
N GLY A 38 6.31 -3.50 -7.33
CA GLY A 38 4.92 -3.25 -7.67
C GLY A 38 3.98 -3.33 -6.48
N LEU A 39 4.11 -4.35 -5.64
CA LEU A 39 3.29 -4.50 -4.44
C LEU A 39 3.57 -3.40 -3.41
N LEU A 40 4.83 -3.01 -3.21
CA LEU A 40 5.19 -1.89 -2.32
C LEU A 40 4.61 -0.57 -2.81
N THR A 41 4.65 -0.32 -4.12
CA THR A 41 4.04 0.87 -4.73
C THR A 41 2.53 0.89 -4.52
N LEU A 42 1.84 -0.25 -4.73
CA LEU A 42 0.40 -0.37 -4.48
C LEU A 42 0.05 -0.13 -3.00
N ALA A 43 0.79 -0.73 -2.06
CA ALA A 43 0.54 -0.55 -0.64
C ALA A 43 0.81 0.90 -0.18
N SER A 44 1.83 1.55 -0.74
CA SER A 44 2.11 2.96 -0.48
C SER A 44 1.02 3.88 -1.06
N ARG A 45 0.53 3.59 -2.28
CA ARG A 45 -0.60 4.33 -2.88
C ARG A 45 -1.88 4.14 -2.08
N GLU A 46 -2.15 2.93 -1.60
CA GLU A 46 -3.29 2.63 -0.72
C GLU A 46 -3.26 3.48 0.55
N LYS A 47 -2.10 3.58 1.19
CA LYS A 47 -1.90 4.46 2.36
C LYS A 47 -2.23 5.92 2.03
N SER A 48 -1.75 6.42 0.89
CA SER A 48 -2.03 7.79 0.44
C SER A 48 -3.53 8.01 0.22
N LEU A 49 -4.25 7.06 -0.40
CA LEU A 49 -5.69 7.14 -0.60
C LEU A 49 -6.45 7.25 0.74
N TYR A 50 -6.04 6.50 1.76
CA TYR A 50 -6.67 6.59 3.08
C TYR A 50 -6.41 7.96 3.74
N LEU A 51 -5.22 8.53 3.57
CA LEU A 51 -4.90 9.86 4.09
C LEU A 51 -5.64 10.97 3.33
N GLU A 52 -5.78 10.86 2.00
CA GLU A 52 -6.58 11.77 1.18
C GLU A 52 -8.04 11.80 1.66
N ARG A 53 -8.65 10.62 1.90
CA ARG A 53 -10.02 10.51 2.44
C ARG A 53 -10.17 11.08 3.85
N ALA A 54 -9.11 11.01 4.66
CA ALA A 54 -9.10 11.66 5.97
C ALA A 54 -9.15 13.19 5.86
N MET A 55 -8.41 13.77 4.92
CA MET A 55 -8.39 15.21 4.67
C MET A 55 -9.76 15.71 4.15
N GLU A 56 -10.43 14.93 3.33
CA GLU A 56 -11.78 15.19 2.82
C GLU A 56 -12.88 15.01 3.91
N ARG A 57 -12.52 14.60 5.12
CA ARG A 57 -13.46 14.25 6.21
C ARG A 57 -14.48 13.17 5.82
N ALA A 58 -14.15 12.35 4.83
CA ALA A 58 -15.00 11.28 4.34
C ALA A 58 -15.00 10.03 5.23
N ALA A 59 -14.10 9.96 6.20
CA ALA A 59 -13.98 8.85 7.14
C ALA A 59 -13.58 9.33 8.55
N SER A 60 -13.92 8.54 9.56
CA SER A 60 -13.56 8.85 10.94
C SER A 60 -12.04 8.74 11.14
N ARG A 61 -11.45 9.62 11.98
CA ARG A 61 -10.01 9.59 12.30
C ARG A 61 -9.55 8.23 12.82
N ARG A 62 -10.40 7.57 13.60
CA ARG A 62 -10.12 6.23 14.15
C ARG A 62 -10.01 5.19 13.04
N LEU A 63 -10.96 5.20 12.10
CA LEU A 63 -10.96 4.29 10.97
C LEU A 63 -9.74 4.50 10.08
N VAL A 64 -9.42 5.75 9.74
CA VAL A 64 -8.24 6.09 8.95
C VAL A 64 -6.95 5.58 9.62
N ALA A 65 -6.81 5.78 10.93
CA ALA A 65 -5.64 5.28 11.67
C ALA A 65 -5.50 3.74 11.56
N ILE A 66 -6.62 3.01 11.62
CA ILE A 66 -6.64 1.55 11.46
C ILE A 66 -6.21 1.16 10.03
N LEU A 67 -6.76 1.83 9.00
CA LEU A 67 -6.47 1.53 7.60
C LEU A 67 -5.02 1.88 7.23
N VAL A 68 -4.52 3.03 7.68
CA VAL A 68 -3.11 3.43 7.49
C VAL A 68 -2.17 2.43 8.17
N SER A 69 -2.46 2.03 9.41
CA SER A 69 -1.68 1.01 10.12
C SER A 69 -1.73 -0.36 9.41
N ALA A 70 -2.85 -0.69 8.76
CA ALA A 70 -2.96 -1.90 7.96
C ALA A 70 -2.09 -1.82 6.69
N ALA A 71 -2.08 -0.67 6.00
CA ALA A 71 -1.21 -0.44 4.83
C ALA A 71 0.28 -0.49 5.21
N ASP A 72 0.67 0.05 6.37
CA ASP A 72 2.04 -0.06 6.87
C ASP A 72 2.43 -1.52 7.14
N ARG A 73 1.54 -2.29 7.78
CA ARG A 73 1.77 -3.75 7.96
C ARG A 73 1.87 -4.49 6.63
N MET A 74 1.09 -4.11 5.61
CA MET A 74 1.24 -4.68 4.26
C MET A 74 2.64 -4.41 3.71
N ASN A 75 3.14 -3.18 3.81
CA ASN A 75 4.50 -2.84 3.37
C ASN A 75 5.56 -3.72 4.07
N ASP A 76 5.46 -3.91 5.38
CA ASP A 76 6.41 -4.72 6.13
C ASP A 76 6.32 -6.21 5.75
N GLN A 77 5.12 -6.74 5.57
CA GLN A 77 4.89 -8.11 5.14
C GLN A 77 5.38 -8.36 3.69
N ILE A 78 5.23 -7.38 2.79
CA ILE A 78 5.76 -7.46 1.42
C ILE A 78 7.30 -7.52 1.45
N LYS A 79 7.95 -6.70 2.27
CA LYS A 79 9.42 -6.71 2.40
C LYS A 79 9.93 -8.06 2.89
N SER A 80 9.22 -8.71 3.80
CA SER A 80 9.64 -9.97 4.42
C SER A 80 9.25 -11.21 3.61
N ALA A 81 8.08 -11.24 2.98
CA ALA A 81 7.50 -12.44 2.37
C ALA A 81 6.89 -12.19 0.96
N GLY A 82 7.13 -11.03 0.35
CA GLY A 82 6.70 -10.72 -1.02
C GLY A 82 5.19 -10.84 -1.21
N VAL A 83 4.78 -11.57 -2.24
CA VAL A 83 3.36 -11.77 -2.61
C VAL A 83 2.55 -12.42 -1.49
N GLU A 84 3.10 -13.42 -0.83
CA GLU A 84 2.39 -14.11 0.24
C GLU A 84 2.22 -13.21 1.48
N GLY A 85 3.21 -12.35 1.76
CA GLY A 85 3.10 -11.31 2.78
C GLY A 85 1.96 -10.34 2.49
N TYR A 86 1.84 -9.87 1.25
CA TYR A 86 0.74 -9.01 0.83
C TYR A 86 -0.63 -9.67 1.02
N LYS A 87 -0.79 -10.91 0.51
CA LYS A 87 -2.03 -11.67 0.62
C LYS A 87 -2.44 -11.88 2.08
N LYS A 88 -1.48 -12.26 2.92
CA LYS A 88 -1.71 -12.44 4.36
C LYS A 88 -2.21 -11.14 5.00
N ALA A 89 -1.51 -10.02 4.79
CA ALA A 89 -1.89 -8.74 5.38
C ALA A 89 -3.25 -8.25 4.87
N ALA A 90 -3.56 -8.46 3.59
CA ALA A 90 -4.86 -8.14 3.01
C ALA A 90 -5.99 -8.98 3.64
N ASN A 91 -5.77 -10.27 3.83
CA ASN A 91 -6.74 -11.16 4.48
C ASN A 91 -6.93 -10.83 5.97
N ASP A 92 -5.86 -10.44 6.68
CA ASP A 92 -5.93 -10.01 8.08
C ASP A 92 -6.78 -8.74 8.24
N LEU A 93 -6.76 -7.83 7.26
CA LEU A 93 -7.63 -6.66 7.24
C LEU A 93 -9.11 -7.04 7.06
N ILE A 94 -9.38 -8.05 6.23
CA ILE A 94 -10.73 -8.53 5.92
C ILE A 94 -11.26 -9.44 7.02
N ALA A 95 -10.42 -10.16 7.75
CA ALA A 95 -10.81 -11.09 8.78
C ALA A 95 -11.59 -10.41 9.93
N PHE A 96 -12.58 -11.10 10.48
CA PHE A 96 -13.31 -10.61 11.66
C PHE A 96 -12.39 -10.55 12.87
N PRO A 97 -12.20 -9.37 13.49
CA PRO A 97 -11.36 -9.25 14.66
C PRO A 97 -11.95 -10.05 15.85
N ARG A 98 -11.07 -10.58 16.68
CA ARG A 98 -11.48 -11.36 17.89
C ARG A 98 -12.55 -10.65 18.76
N PRO A 99 -12.47 -9.32 19.01
CA PRO A 99 -13.49 -8.60 19.76
C PRO A 99 -14.89 -8.69 19.14
N PHE A 100 -15.02 -8.71 17.81
CA PHE A 100 -16.31 -8.88 17.14
C PHE A 100 -16.93 -10.25 17.42
N ARG A 101 -16.15 -11.31 17.39
CA ARG A 101 -16.61 -12.67 17.72
C ARG A 101 -17.11 -12.76 19.15
N ILE A 102 -16.45 -12.08 20.09
CA ILE A 102 -16.85 -12.01 21.49
C ILE A 102 -18.13 -11.18 21.64
N ALA A 103 -18.22 -10.01 20.97
CA ALA A 103 -19.41 -9.17 21.01
C ALA A 103 -20.65 -9.89 20.43
N HIS A 104 -20.48 -10.63 19.34
CA HIS A 104 -21.53 -11.46 18.75
C HIS A 104 -21.99 -12.57 19.70
N TRP A 105 -21.08 -13.25 20.39
CA TRP A 105 -21.39 -14.25 21.42
C TRP A 105 -22.14 -13.63 22.60
N LEU A 106 -21.72 -12.47 23.11
CA LEU A 106 -22.35 -11.71 24.19
C LEU A 106 -23.76 -11.25 23.79
N HIS A 107 -23.94 -10.74 22.58
CA HIS A 107 -25.24 -10.35 22.06
C HIS A 107 -26.21 -11.54 22.05
N ARG A 108 -25.76 -12.67 21.53
CA ARG A 108 -26.58 -13.90 21.47
C ARG A 108 -26.93 -14.45 22.85
N ARG A 109 -26.08 -14.20 23.87
CA ARG A 109 -26.28 -14.74 25.24
C ARG A 109 -26.98 -13.76 26.17
N PHE A 110 -26.79 -12.45 25.99
CA PHE A 110 -27.23 -11.41 26.93
C PHE A 110 -28.04 -10.28 26.31
N GLY A 111 -28.27 -10.29 24.99
CA GLY A 111 -29.05 -9.26 24.30
C GLY A 111 -28.41 -7.88 24.20
N TRP A 112 -27.09 -7.76 24.39
CA TRP A 112 -26.33 -6.48 24.32
C TRP A 112 -26.15 -6.05 22.86
N SER A 113 -27.12 -5.26 22.34
CA SER A 113 -27.16 -4.86 20.93
C SER A 113 -26.33 -3.62 20.57
N GLN A 114 -26.19 -2.66 21.50
CA GLN A 114 -25.64 -1.33 21.19
C GLN A 114 -24.14 -1.36 20.78
N SER A 115 -23.33 -2.17 21.46
CA SER A 115 -21.91 -2.33 21.11
C SER A 115 -21.71 -3.12 19.81
N LEU A 116 -22.60 -4.05 19.51
CA LEU A 116 -22.57 -4.85 18.29
C LEU A 116 -22.89 -3.99 17.05
N SER A 117 -23.93 -3.16 17.12
CA SER A 117 -24.35 -2.29 16.03
C SER A 117 -23.24 -1.30 15.64
N GLN A 118 -22.57 -0.72 16.62
CA GLN A 118 -21.46 0.21 16.36
C GLN A 118 -20.24 -0.50 15.75
N GLN A 119 -19.86 -1.67 16.26
CA GLN A 119 -18.78 -2.47 15.68
C GLN A 119 -19.09 -2.95 14.26
N LEU A 120 -20.36 -3.24 13.99
CA LEU A 120 -20.82 -3.63 12.66
C LEU A 120 -20.75 -2.45 11.69
N ALA A 121 -21.19 -1.26 12.10
CA ALA A 121 -21.10 -0.04 11.29
C ALA A 121 -19.63 0.30 10.97
N ASP A 122 -18.76 0.31 11.97
CA ASP A 122 -17.31 0.53 11.79
C ASP A 122 -16.72 -0.51 10.82
N ARG A 123 -17.20 -1.73 10.87
CA ARG A 123 -16.73 -2.81 10.00
C ARG A 123 -17.17 -2.63 8.56
N VAL A 124 -18.44 -2.30 8.34
CA VAL A 124 -18.99 -2.03 7.00
C VAL A 124 -18.25 -0.84 6.39
N GLU A 125 -18.08 0.25 7.15
CA GLU A 125 -17.35 1.43 6.69
C GLU A 125 -15.91 1.09 6.29
N MET A 126 -15.21 0.29 7.10
CA MET A 126 -13.84 -0.16 6.80
C MET A 126 -13.77 -0.99 5.50
N LEU A 127 -14.71 -1.92 5.30
CA LEU A 127 -14.75 -2.75 4.09
C LEU A 127 -15.10 -1.92 2.85
N LEU A 128 -16.02 -0.95 2.96
CA LEU A 128 -16.36 -0.03 1.87
C LEU A 128 -15.15 0.83 1.48
N MET A 129 -14.42 1.37 2.46
CA MET A 129 -13.21 2.12 2.21
C MET A 129 -12.13 1.27 1.54
N SER A 130 -11.97 0.01 1.99
CA SER A 130 -11.05 -0.93 1.36
C SER A 130 -11.48 -1.27 -0.07
N GLN A 131 -12.78 -1.43 -0.33
CA GLN A 131 -13.30 -1.69 -1.68
C GLN A 131 -13.02 -0.52 -2.63
N LEU A 132 -13.23 0.72 -2.17
CA LEU A 132 -12.91 1.91 -2.95
C LEU A 132 -11.41 2.00 -3.25
N ALA A 133 -10.57 1.79 -2.23
CA ALA A 133 -9.12 1.80 -2.40
C ALA A 133 -8.66 0.75 -3.42
N VAL A 134 -9.15 -0.49 -3.33
CA VAL A 134 -8.79 -1.55 -4.30
C VAL A 134 -9.20 -1.18 -5.73
N ARG A 135 -10.37 -0.56 -5.94
CA ARG A 135 -10.79 -0.08 -7.27
C ARG A 135 -9.82 0.98 -7.81
N GLU A 136 -9.42 1.94 -7.00
CA GLU A 136 -8.46 2.97 -7.39
C GLU A 136 -7.07 2.38 -7.66
N LEU A 137 -6.64 1.40 -6.87
CA LEU A 137 -5.40 0.66 -7.12
C LEU A 137 -5.43 -0.13 -8.43
N MET A 138 -6.56 -0.73 -8.79
CA MET A 138 -6.72 -1.41 -10.08
C MET A 138 -6.63 -0.43 -11.25
N ALA A 139 -7.21 0.76 -11.13
CA ALA A 139 -7.09 1.82 -12.13
C ALA A 139 -5.64 2.31 -12.24
N PHE A 140 -4.98 2.58 -11.13
CA PHE A 140 -3.58 2.98 -11.06
C PHE A 140 -2.64 1.92 -11.66
N ASN A 141 -2.87 0.64 -11.36
CA ASN A 141 -2.08 -0.46 -11.93
C ASN A 141 -2.18 -0.50 -13.46
N ARG A 142 -3.36 -0.24 -14.02
CA ARG A 142 -3.57 -0.25 -15.48
C ARG A 142 -2.97 0.98 -16.17
N ALA A 143 -3.08 2.16 -15.56
CA ALA A 143 -2.68 3.42 -16.15
C ALA A 143 -1.16 3.67 -16.01
N ASP A 144 -0.64 3.56 -14.79
CA ASP A 144 0.69 4.10 -14.45
C ASP A 144 1.76 3.02 -14.31
N MET A 145 1.41 1.83 -13.79
CA MET A 145 2.44 0.82 -13.49
C MET A 145 2.89 0.01 -14.70
N ARG A 146 2.10 0.01 -15.78
CA ARG A 146 2.43 -0.77 -16.98
C ARG A 146 3.71 -0.32 -17.66
N THR A 147 3.96 0.98 -17.71
CA THR A 147 5.18 1.56 -18.29
C THR A 147 6.41 1.32 -17.42
N LEU A 148 6.24 1.26 -16.10
CA LEU A 148 7.34 1.11 -15.14
C LEU A 148 7.76 -0.35 -14.94
N LEU A 149 6.81 -1.28 -14.86
CA LEU A 149 7.07 -2.66 -14.45
C LEU A 149 6.91 -3.68 -15.58
N GLY A 150 6.40 -3.23 -16.75
CA GLY A 150 6.09 -4.08 -17.89
C GLY A 150 4.78 -4.87 -17.74
N GLN A 151 4.21 -5.26 -18.86
CA GLN A 151 2.87 -5.86 -18.95
C GLN A 151 2.72 -7.13 -18.10
N GLY A 152 3.66 -8.06 -18.17
CA GLY A 152 3.55 -9.34 -17.43
C GLY A 152 3.54 -9.19 -15.91
N THR A 153 4.16 -8.13 -15.34
CA THR A 153 4.09 -7.85 -13.90
C THR A 153 2.75 -7.22 -13.53
N THR A 154 2.28 -6.26 -14.32
CA THR A 154 1.00 -5.58 -14.09
C THR A 154 -0.20 -6.52 -14.22
N ASP A 155 -0.16 -7.47 -15.15
CA ASP A 155 -1.20 -8.50 -15.28
C ASP A 155 -1.28 -9.40 -14.03
N ARG A 156 -0.13 -9.79 -13.47
CA ARG A 156 -0.09 -10.53 -12.20
C ARG A 156 -0.57 -9.71 -11.01
N LEU A 157 -0.23 -8.43 -10.95
CA LEU A 157 -0.73 -7.53 -9.92
C LEU A 157 -2.25 -7.34 -10.04
N ALA A 158 -2.78 -7.26 -11.27
CA ALA A 158 -4.22 -7.18 -11.51
C ALA A 158 -4.95 -8.41 -10.93
N ILE A 159 -4.45 -9.63 -11.17
CA ILE A 159 -5.01 -10.87 -10.63
C ILE A 159 -5.04 -10.82 -9.08
N ILE A 160 -3.98 -10.34 -8.44
CA ILE A 160 -3.91 -10.23 -6.98
C ILE A 160 -4.93 -9.22 -6.45
N LEU A 161 -5.07 -8.07 -7.13
CA LEU A 161 -6.05 -7.04 -6.76
C LEU A 161 -7.49 -7.50 -6.98
N GLU A 162 -7.77 -8.23 -8.07
CA GLU A 162 -9.07 -8.83 -8.36
C GLU A 162 -9.48 -9.82 -7.28
N ALA A 163 -8.59 -10.75 -6.90
CA ALA A 163 -8.84 -11.69 -5.82
C ALA A 163 -9.12 -10.98 -4.48
N ARG A 164 -8.40 -9.88 -4.20
CA ARG A 164 -8.66 -9.06 -3.02
C ARG A 164 -10.01 -8.35 -3.09
N ALA A 165 -10.39 -7.81 -4.25
CA ALA A 165 -11.69 -7.18 -4.47
C ALA A 165 -12.85 -8.14 -4.24
N GLU A 166 -12.71 -9.39 -4.70
CA GLU A 166 -13.66 -10.47 -4.43
C GLU A 166 -13.77 -10.77 -2.94
N SER A 167 -12.64 -10.96 -2.26
CA SER A 167 -12.62 -11.22 -0.82
C SER A 167 -13.30 -10.10 0.00
N VAL A 168 -13.11 -8.83 -0.37
CA VAL A 168 -13.79 -7.70 0.28
C VAL A 168 -15.29 -7.72 0.01
N ARG A 169 -15.70 -8.04 -1.23
CA ARG A 169 -17.12 -8.14 -1.62
C ARG A 169 -17.82 -9.26 -0.87
N ASP A 170 -17.17 -10.41 -0.76
CA ASP A 170 -17.71 -11.57 -0.02
C ASP A 170 -17.87 -11.25 1.46
N ALA A 171 -16.90 -10.54 2.06
CA ALA A 171 -16.99 -10.10 3.45
C ALA A 171 -18.14 -9.12 3.67
N LEU A 172 -18.40 -8.19 2.74
CA LEU A 172 -19.57 -7.29 2.79
C LEU A 172 -20.88 -8.06 2.65
N SER A 173 -20.95 -8.98 1.69
CA SER A 173 -22.15 -9.80 1.46
C SER A 173 -22.47 -10.68 2.67
N ALA A 174 -21.46 -11.25 3.32
CA ALA A 174 -21.63 -12.05 4.52
C ALA A 174 -22.25 -11.25 5.67
N ILE A 175 -21.90 -9.98 5.81
CA ILE A 175 -22.51 -9.09 6.81
C ILE A 175 -23.97 -8.84 6.48
N THR A 176 -24.31 -8.55 5.22
CA THR A 176 -25.68 -8.22 4.79
C THR A 176 -26.65 -9.41 4.91
N LEU A 177 -26.14 -10.64 4.80
CA LEU A 177 -26.96 -11.86 4.91
C LEU A 177 -27.17 -12.31 6.36
N GLN A 178 -26.34 -11.86 7.29
CA GLN A 178 -26.41 -12.29 8.70
C GLN A 178 -27.20 -11.32 9.60
N TYR A 179 -27.49 -10.11 9.13
CA TYR A 179 -28.13 -9.01 9.87
C TYR A 179 -29.16 -8.27 9.03
#